data_6af8d5d387e6647d11f2d6d426ecb64e
#
_entry.id   6af8d5d387e6647d11f2d6d426ecb64e
#
_cell.length_a   1.000
_cell.length_b   1.000
_cell.length_c   1.000
_cell.angle_alpha   90.00
_cell.angle_beta   90.00
_cell.angle_gamma   90.00
#
_symmetry.space_group_name_H-M   'P 1'
#
loop_
_entity.id
_entity.type
_entity.pdbx_description
1 polymer ?
#
loop_
_entity_poly.entity_id
_entity_poly.type
_entity_poly.pdbx_seq_one_letter_code
_entity_poly.pdbx_strand_id
1 'polypeptide(L)'
;VNYCEAHDNNTLWDKLCISAKNDSEGVRIKMDKLAAAIVILSQGMPFIQLGQDFLRSKPRILKEGEEPNDVNIYSHDSYNAPDYTNSIKWNRKLEYKEVFEYYKALIRLRKGSPLFRMHTKEDVNAHLHFMHNDDWNCVSWKLEKDGECYVIALNPYYENRGFGLPEGSFYLRLDENGKMNKQPVSGSFVCPPLSAVVYKRIKNI
;
A
#
# COMPACT_ATOMS: atom_id res chain seq x y z
N VAL A 1 0.69 -16.01 0.90
CA VAL A 1 1.47 -14.97 0.23
C VAL A 1 0.53 -13.85 -0.14
N ASN A 2 0.87 -12.61 0.24
CA ASN A 2 0.09 -11.41 -0.09
C ASN A 2 0.78 -10.69 -1.24
N TYR A 3 0.05 -10.38 -2.31
CA TYR A 3 0.56 -9.63 -3.46
C TYR A 3 -0.59 -8.96 -4.22
N CYS A 4 -0.28 -7.94 -4.99
CA CYS A 4 -1.22 -7.24 -5.87
C CYS A 4 -0.78 -7.24 -7.33
N GLU A 5 0.46 -7.64 -7.63
CA GLU A 5 0.94 -7.93 -8.98
C GLU A 5 1.98 -9.05 -8.97
N ALA A 6 2.13 -9.70 -10.11
CA ALA A 6 3.15 -10.69 -10.39
C ALA A 6 3.62 -10.55 -11.85
N HIS A 7 4.51 -11.44 -12.34
CA HIS A 7 4.99 -11.37 -13.72
C HIS A 7 3.90 -11.58 -14.77
N ASP A 8 2.85 -12.36 -14.44
CA ASP A 8 1.67 -12.53 -15.27
C ASP A 8 0.73 -11.33 -15.17
N ASN A 9 -0.15 -11.20 -16.16
CA ASN A 9 -1.13 -10.13 -16.26
C ASN A 9 -0.53 -8.71 -16.35
N ASN A 10 -1.38 -7.70 -16.21
CA ASN A 10 -0.95 -6.32 -16.12
C ASN A 10 -0.19 -6.08 -14.82
N THR A 11 0.76 -5.14 -14.83
CA THR A 11 1.28 -4.58 -13.58
C THR A 11 0.16 -3.91 -12.80
N LEU A 12 0.35 -3.67 -11.50
CA LEU A 12 -0.61 -2.90 -10.70
C LEU A 12 -0.87 -1.53 -11.33
N TRP A 13 0.20 -0.83 -11.73
CA TRP A 13 0.09 0.47 -12.38
C TRP A 13 -0.73 0.43 -13.68
N ASP A 14 -0.42 -0.49 -14.59
CA ASP A 14 -1.17 -0.63 -15.85
C ASP A 14 -2.63 -0.97 -15.58
N LYS A 15 -2.90 -1.84 -14.59
CA LYS A 15 -4.26 -2.18 -14.18
C LYS A 15 -5.03 -0.96 -13.66
N LEU A 16 -4.38 -0.11 -12.87
CA LEU A 16 -4.97 1.14 -12.38
C LEU A 16 -5.23 2.13 -13.53
N CYS A 17 -4.31 2.22 -14.49
CA CYS A 17 -4.50 3.04 -15.69
C CYS A 17 -5.72 2.60 -16.51
N ILE A 18 -5.99 1.29 -16.58
CA ILE A 18 -7.16 0.73 -17.27
C ILE A 18 -8.45 0.95 -16.45
N SER A 19 -8.45 0.55 -15.18
CA SER A 19 -9.67 0.47 -14.37
C SER A 19 -10.10 1.81 -13.78
N ALA A 20 -9.16 2.72 -13.53
CA ALA A 20 -9.36 4.06 -13.02
C ALA A 20 -8.95 5.14 -14.04
N LYS A 21 -9.27 4.92 -15.32
CA LYS A 21 -8.84 5.77 -16.44
C LYS A 21 -9.36 7.21 -16.35
N ASN A 22 -10.50 7.42 -15.70
CA ASN A 22 -11.10 8.74 -15.51
C ASN A 22 -10.50 9.51 -14.33
N ASP A 23 -9.70 8.85 -13.51
CA ASP A 23 -9.00 9.48 -12.40
C ASP A 23 -7.68 10.12 -12.86
N SER A 24 -7.23 11.13 -12.13
CA SER A 24 -5.93 11.73 -12.38
C SER A 24 -4.79 10.74 -12.05
N GLU A 25 -3.62 10.98 -12.61
CA GLU A 25 -2.42 10.20 -12.28
C GLU A 25 -2.12 10.22 -10.78
N GLY A 26 -2.24 11.37 -10.11
CA GLY A 26 -2.04 11.50 -8.67
C GLY A 26 -3.02 10.66 -7.84
N VAL A 27 -4.25 10.48 -8.31
CA VAL A 27 -5.24 9.58 -7.68
C VAL A 27 -4.84 8.12 -7.85
N ARG A 28 -4.43 7.71 -9.05
CA ARG A 28 -3.93 6.34 -9.29
C ARG A 28 -2.66 6.03 -8.48
N ILE A 29 -1.77 7.01 -8.28
CA ILE A 29 -0.60 6.87 -7.39
C ILE A 29 -1.04 6.61 -5.94
N LYS A 30 -2.07 7.29 -5.44
CA LYS A 30 -2.62 7.00 -4.10
C LYS A 30 -3.18 5.58 -4.00
N MET A 31 -3.89 5.12 -5.04
CA MET A 31 -4.42 3.74 -5.10
C MET A 31 -3.28 2.70 -5.08
N ASP A 32 -2.19 2.93 -5.83
CA ASP A 32 -1.00 2.06 -5.82
C ASP A 32 -0.36 2.01 -4.43
N LYS A 33 -0.15 3.16 -3.80
CA LYS A 33 0.39 3.26 -2.44
C LYS A 33 -0.51 2.57 -1.40
N LEU A 34 -1.83 2.68 -1.53
CA LEU A 34 -2.78 1.98 -0.66
C LEU A 34 -2.68 0.45 -0.84
N ALA A 35 -2.62 -0.03 -2.09
CA ALA A 35 -2.43 -1.46 -2.36
C ALA A 35 -1.11 -1.98 -1.78
N ALA A 36 -0.02 -1.22 -1.92
CA ALA A 36 1.26 -1.53 -1.29
C ALA A 36 1.16 -1.64 0.24
N ALA A 37 0.45 -0.70 0.87
CA ALA A 37 0.23 -0.72 2.31
C ALA A 37 -0.54 -1.96 2.77
N ILE A 38 -1.60 -2.34 2.04
CA ILE A 38 -2.37 -3.57 2.31
C ILE A 38 -1.44 -4.80 2.27
N VAL A 39 -0.64 -4.94 1.22
CA VAL A 39 0.27 -6.08 1.06
C VAL A 39 1.34 -6.11 2.15
N ILE A 40 2.00 -4.98 2.41
CA ILE A 40 3.18 -4.93 3.27
C ILE A 40 2.81 -4.91 4.76
N LEU A 41 1.68 -4.32 5.15
CA LEU A 41 1.26 -4.22 6.55
C LEU A 41 0.43 -5.41 7.04
N SER A 42 -0.09 -6.25 6.14
CA SER A 42 -0.80 -7.47 6.50
C SER A 42 0.14 -8.54 7.05
N GLN A 43 -0.40 -9.45 7.86
CA GLN A 43 0.32 -10.65 8.27
C GLN A 43 0.57 -11.60 7.10
N GLY A 44 1.54 -12.48 7.22
CA GLY A 44 1.95 -13.41 6.17
C GLY A 44 3.14 -12.88 5.35
N MET A 45 3.40 -13.51 4.23
CA MET A 45 4.57 -13.21 3.39
C MET A 45 4.20 -12.21 2.28
N PRO A 46 4.69 -10.98 2.31
CA PRO A 46 4.49 -10.05 1.20
C PRO A 46 5.38 -10.44 0.01
N PHE A 47 4.80 -10.40 -1.18
CA PHE A 47 5.52 -10.52 -2.43
C PHE A 47 5.40 -9.20 -3.20
N ILE A 48 6.51 -8.68 -3.68
CA ILE A 48 6.60 -7.43 -4.45
C ILE A 48 7.37 -7.74 -5.72
N GLN A 49 6.76 -7.49 -6.87
CA GLN A 49 7.45 -7.64 -8.14
C GLN A 49 8.46 -6.51 -8.36
N LEU A 50 9.58 -6.83 -9.02
CA LEU A 50 10.59 -5.85 -9.37
C LEU A 50 10.00 -4.71 -10.20
N GLY A 51 10.13 -3.50 -9.69
CA GLY A 51 9.63 -2.28 -10.33
C GLY A 51 8.26 -1.81 -9.85
N GLN A 52 7.53 -2.61 -9.08
CA GLN A 52 6.26 -2.22 -8.48
C GLN A 52 6.41 -0.94 -7.63
N ASP A 53 7.52 -0.82 -6.91
CA ASP A 53 7.86 0.30 -6.05
C ASP A 53 8.22 1.62 -6.78
N PHE A 54 8.14 1.63 -8.11
CA PHE A 54 8.24 2.82 -8.97
C PHE A 54 7.34 2.73 -10.20
N LEU A 55 6.16 2.14 -10.03
CA LEU A 55 5.08 2.12 -11.02
C LEU A 55 5.48 1.47 -12.35
N ARG A 56 6.12 0.29 -12.31
CA ARG A 56 6.48 -0.47 -13.50
C ARG A 56 5.28 -0.61 -14.44
N SER A 57 5.51 -0.36 -15.72
CA SER A 57 4.55 -0.56 -16.80
C SER A 57 5.10 -1.53 -17.82
N LYS A 58 4.22 -2.30 -18.46
CA LYS A 58 4.50 -3.20 -19.58
C LYS A 58 3.81 -2.68 -20.84
N PRO A 59 4.37 -1.65 -21.51
CA PRO A 59 3.79 -1.13 -22.75
C PRO A 59 3.78 -2.20 -23.83
N ARG A 60 2.71 -2.24 -24.64
CA ARG A 60 2.56 -3.20 -25.74
C ARG A 60 2.93 -2.53 -27.06
N ILE A 61 3.60 -3.27 -27.93
CA ILE A 61 3.77 -2.90 -29.33
C ILE A 61 2.48 -3.30 -30.07
N LEU A 62 1.77 -2.31 -30.61
CA LEU A 62 0.57 -2.54 -31.40
C LEU A 62 0.92 -3.16 -32.74
N LYS A 63 0.05 -4.00 -33.29
CA LYS A 63 0.19 -4.57 -34.62
C LYS A 63 -0.14 -3.52 -35.70
N GLU A 64 0.34 -3.72 -36.89
CA GLU A 64 -0.02 -2.86 -38.01
C GLU A 64 -1.55 -2.83 -38.20
N GLY A 65 -2.12 -1.62 -38.31
CA GLY A 65 -3.56 -1.42 -38.42
C GLY A 65 -4.34 -1.51 -37.11
N GLU A 66 -3.68 -1.75 -35.97
CA GLU A 66 -4.33 -1.76 -34.65
C GLU A 66 -4.33 -0.35 -34.04
N GLU A 67 -5.52 0.23 -33.83
CA GLU A 67 -5.65 1.53 -33.19
C GLU A 67 -5.45 1.44 -31.68
N PRO A 68 -4.68 2.38 -31.07
CA PRO A 68 -4.45 2.38 -29.63
C PRO A 68 -5.72 2.71 -28.83
N ASN A 69 -5.91 2.02 -27.72
CA ASN A 69 -6.96 2.33 -26.74
C ASN A 69 -6.45 2.09 -25.31
N ASP A 70 -7.22 2.49 -24.31
CA ASP A 70 -6.84 2.46 -22.90
C ASP A 70 -6.44 1.07 -22.38
N VAL A 71 -6.77 0.00 -23.10
CA VAL A 71 -6.50 -1.39 -22.69
C VAL A 71 -5.36 -1.99 -23.48
N ASN A 72 -5.40 -1.87 -24.83
CA ASN A 72 -4.49 -2.60 -25.71
C ASN A 72 -3.06 -2.03 -25.76
N ILE A 73 -2.85 -0.84 -25.21
CA ILE A 73 -1.50 -0.24 -25.08
C ILE A 73 -0.67 -0.90 -23.96
N TYR A 74 -1.28 -1.76 -23.14
CA TYR A 74 -0.61 -2.52 -22.10
C TYR A 74 -0.59 -4.01 -22.38
N SER A 75 0.50 -4.69 -22.03
CA SER A 75 0.66 -6.12 -22.21
C SER A 75 0.26 -6.89 -20.97
N HIS A 76 -0.87 -7.57 -21.02
CA HIS A 76 -1.29 -8.47 -19.95
C HIS A 76 -0.61 -9.85 -20.07
N ASP A 77 -0.29 -10.27 -21.29
CA ASP A 77 0.49 -11.47 -21.58
C ASP A 77 1.83 -11.04 -22.21
N SER A 78 2.87 -11.01 -21.38
CA SER A 78 4.20 -10.54 -21.78
C SER A 78 5.27 -11.63 -21.77
N TYR A 79 4.86 -12.91 -21.72
CA TYR A 79 5.75 -14.05 -21.57
C TYR A 79 6.93 -14.02 -22.55
N ASN A 80 6.68 -13.81 -23.83
CA ASN A 80 7.70 -13.74 -24.88
C ASN A 80 7.79 -12.35 -25.55
N ALA A 81 7.31 -11.31 -24.84
CA ALA A 81 7.36 -9.95 -25.35
C ALA A 81 8.81 -9.42 -25.35
N PRO A 82 9.13 -8.47 -26.25
CA PRO A 82 10.46 -7.91 -26.36
C PRO A 82 10.85 -7.04 -25.17
N ASP A 83 12.12 -6.63 -25.12
CA ASP A 83 12.66 -5.75 -24.07
C ASP A 83 11.93 -4.41 -23.97
N TYR A 84 11.38 -3.90 -25.08
CA TYR A 84 10.52 -2.73 -25.03
C TYR A 84 9.40 -2.88 -24.00
N THR A 85 8.78 -4.05 -23.91
CA THR A 85 7.72 -4.38 -22.94
C THR A 85 8.31 -4.79 -21.59
N ASN A 86 9.23 -5.73 -21.57
CA ASN A 86 9.64 -6.45 -20.37
C ASN A 86 10.79 -5.81 -19.58
N SER A 87 11.63 -4.99 -20.20
CA SER A 87 12.76 -4.36 -19.49
C SER A 87 12.29 -3.41 -18.38
N ILE A 88 13.08 -3.33 -17.32
CA ILE A 88 12.84 -2.38 -16.23
C ILE A 88 13.24 -0.98 -16.64
N LYS A 89 12.30 -0.05 -16.59
CA LYS A 89 12.51 1.37 -16.93
C LYS A 89 13.02 2.10 -15.67
N TRP A 90 14.33 2.01 -15.39
CA TRP A 90 14.95 2.54 -14.16
C TRP A 90 14.81 4.05 -13.98
N ASN A 91 14.62 4.81 -15.05
CA ASN A 91 14.32 6.25 -14.99
C ASN A 91 13.04 6.54 -14.20
N ARG A 92 12.03 5.65 -14.23
CA ARG A 92 10.79 5.80 -13.46
C ARG A 92 11.03 5.87 -11.95
N LYS A 93 12.09 5.27 -11.44
CA LYS A 93 12.47 5.38 -10.02
C LYS A 93 12.83 6.83 -9.62
N LEU A 94 13.35 7.63 -10.53
CA LEU A 94 13.60 9.06 -10.30
C LEU A 94 12.32 9.89 -10.50
N GLU A 95 11.55 9.54 -11.52
CA GLU A 95 10.28 10.18 -11.87
C GLU A 95 9.23 10.01 -10.76
N TYR A 96 9.08 8.79 -10.21
CA TYR A 96 8.15 8.43 -9.13
C TYR A 96 8.85 8.18 -7.79
N LYS A 97 9.81 9.04 -7.48
CA LYS A 97 10.64 8.92 -6.26
C LYS A 97 9.81 8.84 -4.98
N GLU A 98 8.70 9.57 -4.90
CA GLU A 98 7.81 9.56 -3.74
C GLU A 98 7.14 8.19 -3.52
N VAL A 99 6.83 7.44 -4.59
CA VAL A 99 6.30 6.07 -4.50
C VAL A 99 7.37 5.14 -3.95
N PHE A 100 8.58 5.21 -4.50
CA PHE A 100 9.72 4.42 -4.03
C PHE A 100 10.03 4.67 -2.55
N GLU A 101 10.05 5.92 -2.11
CA GLU A 101 10.30 6.25 -0.69
C GLU A 101 9.15 5.79 0.22
N TYR A 102 7.91 5.77 -0.27
CA TYR A 102 6.76 5.23 0.46
C TYR A 102 6.89 3.72 0.69
N TYR A 103 7.17 2.93 -0.37
CA TYR A 103 7.44 1.49 -0.24
C TYR A 103 8.59 1.21 0.75
N LYS A 104 9.65 1.98 0.66
CA LYS A 104 10.78 1.89 1.58
C LYS A 104 10.39 2.18 3.03
N ALA A 105 9.49 3.15 3.25
CA ALA A 105 8.96 3.47 4.58
C ALA A 105 8.11 2.33 5.15
N LEU A 106 7.23 1.72 4.34
CA LEU A 106 6.44 0.53 4.69
C LEU A 106 7.33 -0.65 5.07
N ILE A 107 8.33 -0.94 4.25
CA ILE A 107 9.28 -2.04 4.50
C ILE A 107 10.07 -1.81 5.79
N ARG A 108 10.53 -0.57 6.03
CA ARG A 108 11.21 -0.20 7.28
C ARG A 108 10.30 -0.37 8.50
N LEU A 109 9.04 0.04 8.38
CA LEU A 109 8.05 -0.14 9.44
C LEU A 109 7.86 -1.63 9.76
N ARG A 110 7.60 -2.45 8.73
CA ARG A 110 7.42 -3.89 8.87
C ARG A 110 8.65 -4.59 9.47
N LYS A 111 9.86 -4.21 9.06
CA LYS A 111 11.11 -4.75 9.61
C LYS A 111 11.37 -4.28 11.04
N GLY A 112 10.86 -3.11 11.40
CA GLY A 112 11.11 -2.45 12.69
C GLY A 112 10.36 -3.06 13.88
N SER A 113 9.33 -3.88 13.65
CA SER A 113 8.63 -4.59 14.72
C SER A 113 8.24 -6.00 14.29
N PRO A 114 8.46 -7.03 15.15
CA PRO A 114 8.03 -8.40 14.89
C PRO A 114 6.50 -8.53 14.83
N LEU A 115 5.74 -7.59 15.40
CA LEU A 115 4.28 -7.59 15.35
C LEU A 115 3.70 -7.57 13.93
N PHE A 116 4.42 -7.02 12.95
CA PHE A 116 4.02 -7.08 11.53
C PHE A 116 4.39 -8.40 10.85
N ARG A 117 5.08 -9.32 11.55
CA ARG A 117 5.67 -10.54 10.99
C ARG A 117 5.53 -11.72 11.95
N MET A 118 4.35 -11.87 12.55
CA MET A 118 4.08 -13.00 13.44
C MET A 118 4.12 -14.31 12.67
N HIS A 119 4.69 -15.36 13.28
CA HIS A 119 5.01 -16.61 12.58
C HIS A 119 3.97 -17.70 12.74
N THR A 120 3.13 -17.62 13.80
CA THR A 120 2.15 -18.65 14.11
C THR A 120 0.74 -18.09 14.05
N LYS A 121 -0.22 -18.97 13.79
CA LYS A 121 -1.65 -18.65 13.85
C LYS A 121 -2.06 -18.18 15.25
N GLU A 122 -1.49 -18.81 16.25
CA GLU A 122 -1.75 -18.51 17.67
C GLU A 122 -1.30 -17.10 18.02
N ASP A 123 -0.08 -16.69 17.59
CA ASP A 123 0.40 -15.32 17.76
C ASP A 123 -0.50 -14.30 17.05
N VAL A 124 -0.88 -14.59 15.81
CA VAL A 124 -1.76 -13.68 15.04
C VAL A 124 -3.10 -13.53 15.75
N ASN A 125 -3.72 -14.63 16.16
CA ASN A 125 -5.02 -14.61 16.85
C ASN A 125 -4.97 -13.89 18.21
N ALA A 126 -3.85 -14.00 18.91
CA ALA A 126 -3.67 -13.36 20.21
C ALA A 126 -3.38 -11.86 20.14
N HIS A 127 -2.77 -11.37 19.06
CA HIS A 127 -2.18 -10.04 19.01
C HIS A 127 -2.67 -9.15 17.86
N LEU A 128 -3.46 -9.67 16.91
CA LEU A 128 -4.12 -8.89 15.87
C LEU A 128 -5.61 -8.84 16.15
N HIS A 129 -6.16 -7.64 16.28
CA HIS A 129 -7.59 -7.45 16.51
C HIS A 129 -8.12 -6.39 15.55
N PHE A 130 -9.10 -6.77 14.72
CA PHE A 130 -9.84 -5.80 13.92
C PHE A 130 -10.63 -4.88 14.84
N MET A 131 -10.63 -3.60 14.49
CA MET A 131 -11.35 -2.57 15.22
C MET A 131 -12.69 -2.30 14.52
N HIS A 132 -13.70 -1.94 15.30
CA HIS A 132 -14.98 -1.53 14.75
C HIS A 132 -14.84 -0.21 13.99
N ASN A 133 -15.47 -0.12 12.82
CA ASN A 133 -15.60 1.10 12.05
C ASN A 133 -17.08 1.26 11.68
N ASP A 134 -17.61 2.47 11.74
CA ASP A 134 -18.99 2.77 11.35
C ASP A 134 -19.22 2.55 9.86
N ASP A 135 -18.15 2.69 9.06
CA ASP A 135 -18.14 2.42 7.63
C ASP A 135 -17.48 1.06 7.36
N TRP A 136 -18.26 0.08 6.91
CA TRP A 136 -17.82 -1.29 6.67
C TRP A 136 -16.79 -1.46 5.54
N ASN A 137 -16.62 -0.46 4.65
CA ASN A 137 -15.57 -0.46 3.63
C ASN A 137 -14.21 0.02 4.19
N CYS A 138 -14.22 0.73 5.31
CA CYS A 138 -13.01 1.10 6.01
C CYS A 138 -12.52 -0.06 6.86
N VAL A 139 -11.22 -0.27 6.87
CA VAL A 139 -10.61 -1.35 7.67
C VAL A 139 -9.60 -0.77 8.62
N SER A 140 -9.72 -1.13 9.91
CA SER A 140 -8.65 -0.84 10.86
C SER A 140 -8.42 -2.04 11.78
N TRP A 141 -7.17 -2.17 12.23
CA TRP A 141 -6.79 -3.20 13.19
C TRP A 141 -5.67 -2.70 14.11
N LYS A 142 -5.60 -3.30 15.29
CA LYS A 142 -4.47 -3.12 16.18
C LYS A 142 -3.59 -4.36 16.20
N LEU A 143 -2.30 -4.13 16.37
CA LEU A 143 -1.29 -5.12 16.70
C LEU A 143 -0.77 -4.78 18.07
N GLU A 144 -0.90 -5.67 19.05
CA GLU A 144 -0.55 -5.37 20.44
C GLU A 144 0.12 -6.55 21.14
N LYS A 145 1.33 -6.35 21.65
CA LYS A 145 2.09 -7.33 22.42
C LYS A 145 3.15 -6.62 23.29
N ASP A 146 3.32 -7.07 24.52
CA ASP A 146 4.39 -6.63 25.45
C ASP A 146 4.47 -5.10 25.59
N GLY A 147 3.32 -4.43 25.66
CA GLY A 147 3.23 -2.97 25.77
C GLY A 147 3.53 -2.19 24.48
N GLU A 148 3.87 -2.86 23.39
CA GLU A 148 3.94 -2.25 22.07
C GLU A 148 2.58 -2.37 21.38
N CYS A 149 2.05 -1.26 20.85
CA CYS A 149 0.77 -1.25 20.14
C CYS A 149 0.87 -0.37 18.89
N TYR A 150 0.42 -0.93 17.77
CA TYR A 150 0.20 -0.20 16.51
C TYR A 150 -1.27 -0.24 16.16
N VAL A 151 -1.78 0.85 15.61
CA VAL A 151 -3.10 0.92 14.97
C VAL A 151 -2.87 1.26 13.51
N ILE A 152 -3.43 0.44 12.63
CA ILE A 152 -3.37 0.59 11.19
C ILE A 152 -4.79 0.89 10.71
N ALA A 153 -4.96 1.90 9.86
CA ALA A 153 -6.23 2.22 9.23
C ALA A 153 -6.06 2.37 7.72
N LEU A 154 -7.03 1.86 6.98
CA LEU A 154 -7.12 1.90 5.51
C LEU A 154 -8.39 2.66 5.14
N ASN A 155 -8.25 3.71 4.34
CA ASN A 155 -9.33 4.48 3.78
C ASN A 155 -9.40 4.31 2.26
N PRO A 156 -10.36 3.57 1.70
CA PRO A 156 -10.51 3.37 0.26
C PRO A 156 -11.33 4.47 -0.44
N TYR A 157 -11.82 5.46 0.31
CA TYR A 157 -12.67 6.53 -0.24
C TYR A 157 -11.85 7.72 -0.76
N TYR A 158 -12.49 8.52 -1.59
CA TYR A 158 -11.95 9.78 -2.14
C TYR A 158 -12.05 10.96 -1.17
N GLU A 159 -12.49 10.72 0.04
CA GLU A 159 -12.67 11.72 1.10
C GLU A 159 -12.09 11.22 2.43
N ASN A 160 -11.90 12.14 3.35
CA ASN A 160 -11.40 11.82 4.69
C ASN A 160 -12.34 10.89 5.45
N ARG A 161 -11.80 9.97 6.25
CA ARG A 161 -12.55 9.11 7.15
C ARG A 161 -11.98 9.18 8.58
N GLY A 162 -12.89 9.22 9.56
CA GLY A 162 -12.55 9.18 10.98
C GLY A 162 -12.34 7.75 11.48
N PHE A 163 -11.37 7.57 12.37
CA PHE A 163 -11.09 6.29 13.05
C PHE A 163 -10.83 6.53 14.53
N GLY A 164 -11.24 5.56 15.37
CA GLY A 164 -10.93 5.57 16.80
C GLY A 164 -9.51 5.08 17.08
N LEU A 165 -8.97 5.55 18.21
CA LEU A 165 -7.78 4.98 18.85
C LEU A 165 -8.18 4.25 20.12
N PRO A 166 -7.53 3.15 20.49
CA PRO A 166 -7.65 2.57 21.83
C PRO A 166 -7.22 3.59 22.91
N GLU A 167 -7.54 3.28 24.17
CA GLU A 167 -7.10 4.09 25.30
C GLU A 167 -5.58 4.29 25.30
N GLY A 168 -5.16 5.53 25.60
CA GLY A 168 -3.76 5.93 25.64
C GLY A 168 -3.40 7.03 24.63
N SER A 169 -2.13 7.40 24.64
CA SER A 169 -1.55 8.36 23.70
C SER A 169 -0.78 7.65 22.60
N PHE A 170 -0.95 8.11 21.37
CA PHE A 170 -0.31 7.58 20.17
C PHE A 170 0.41 8.70 19.43
N TYR A 171 1.30 8.34 18.51
CA TYR A 171 1.85 9.26 17.52
C TYR A 171 1.77 8.65 16.13
N LEU A 172 1.67 9.50 15.11
CA LEU A 172 1.64 9.07 13.72
C LEU A 172 2.99 8.49 13.34
N ARG A 173 3.03 7.19 13.08
CA ARG A 173 4.25 6.44 12.73
C ARG A 173 4.49 6.40 11.22
N LEU A 174 3.42 6.49 10.44
CA LEU A 174 3.45 6.53 8.97
C LEU A 174 2.17 7.20 8.45
N ASP A 175 2.33 8.26 7.67
CA ASP A 175 1.26 8.91 6.91
C ASP A 175 1.18 8.39 5.46
N GLU A 176 0.31 8.97 4.65
CA GLU A 176 0.12 8.66 3.23
C GLU A 176 1.35 8.99 2.35
N ASN A 177 2.34 9.68 2.90
CA ASN A 177 3.61 10.01 2.27
C ASN A 177 4.80 9.24 2.84
N GLY A 178 4.54 8.29 3.77
CA GLY A 178 5.58 7.53 4.44
C GLY A 178 6.32 8.30 5.55
N LYS A 179 5.79 9.45 5.96
CA LYS A 179 6.38 10.32 6.98
C LYS A 179 5.84 10.01 8.37
N MET A 180 6.55 10.45 9.38
CA MET A 180 6.21 10.32 10.79
C MET A 180 5.97 11.71 11.40
N ASN A 181 4.99 11.78 12.32
CA ASN A 181 4.77 12.95 13.17
C ASN A 181 4.69 12.48 14.63
N LYS A 182 5.54 13.03 15.49
CA LYS A 182 5.63 12.64 16.92
C LYS A 182 4.64 13.38 17.84
N GLN A 183 3.80 14.27 17.32
CA GLN A 183 2.77 14.92 18.15
C GLN A 183 1.83 13.86 18.71
N PRO A 184 1.57 13.90 20.05
CA PRO A 184 0.62 12.98 20.67
C PRO A 184 -0.80 13.18 20.16
N VAL A 185 -1.50 12.06 19.93
CA VAL A 185 -2.92 12.02 19.55
C VAL A 185 -3.61 10.98 20.42
N SER A 186 -4.84 11.25 20.85
CA SER A 186 -5.68 10.35 21.64
C SER A 186 -7.13 10.40 21.15
N GLY A 187 -7.89 9.35 21.42
CA GLY A 187 -9.32 9.25 21.09
C GLY A 187 -9.60 8.91 19.63
N SER A 188 -9.29 9.79 18.69
CA SER A 188 -9.57 9.58 17.26
C SER A 188 -8.57 10.30 16.36
N PHE A 189 -8.56 9.91 15.09
CA PHE A 189 -7.76 10.54 14.04
C PHE A 189 -8.49 10.52 12.70
N VAL A 190 -8.00 11.29 11.75
CA VAL A 190 -8.49 11.31 10.36
C VAL A 190 -7.49 10.58 9.47
N CYS A 191 -8.00 9.64 8.65
CA CYS A 191 -7.26 9.00 7.59
C CYS A 191 -7.58 9.70 6.25
N PRO A 192 -6.56 10.22 5.54
CA PRO A 192 -6.75 10.89 4.25
C PRO A 192 -7.35 9.99 3.17
N PRO A 193 -7.85 10.58 2.06
CA PRO A 193 -8.40 9.82 0.95
C PRO A 193 -7.40 8.83 0.33
N LEU A 194 -7.89 7.63 -0.04
CA LEU A 194 -7.14 6.58 -0.74
C LEU A 194 -5.78 6.32 -0.09
N SER A 195 -5.77 6.13 1.24
CA SER A 195 -4.52 6.04 1.99
C SER A 195 -4.56 5.01 3.11
N ALA A 196 -3.36 4.71 3.61
CA ALA A 196 -3.13 3.99 4.84
C ALA A 196 -2.37 4.89 5.82
N VAL A 197 -2.72 4.82 7.10
CA VAL A 197 -1.98 5.48 8.17
C VAL A 197 -1.68 4.48 9.28
N VAL A 198 -0.56 4.68 9.98
CA VAL A 198 -0.15 3.85 11.10
C VAL A 198 0.17 4.72 12.30
N TYR A 199 -0.50 4.45 13.41
CA TYR A 199 -0.22 5.05 14.71
C TYR A 199 0.50 4.06 15.61
N LYS A 200 1.39 4.57 16.46
CA LYS A 200 2.09 3.78 17.48
C LYS A 200 1.83 4.37 18.86
N ARG A 201 1.51 3.51 19.84
CA ARG A 201 1.34 3.93 21.24
C ARG A 201 2.64 4.50 21.81
N ILE A 202 2.53 5.61 22.51
CA ILE A 202 3.62 6.18 23.30
C ILE A 202 3.77 5.32 24.56
N LYS A 203 4.95 4.76 24.79
CA LYS A 203 5.22 4.07 26.06
C LYS A 203 5.26 5.10 27.18
N ASN A 204 4.44 4.94 28.20
CA ASN A 204 4.62 5.66 29.45
C ASN A 204 5.94 5.19 30.07
N ILE A 205 6.84 6.13 30.31
CA ILE A 205 8.12 5.90 30.99
C ILE A 205 7.86 5.72 32.48
#